data_40016547f1f1e1d915dbd09d4d4aba37
#
_entry.id   40016547f1f1e1d915dbd09d4d4aba37
#
_cell.length_a   1.000
_cell.length_b   1.000
_cell.length_c   1.000
_cell.angle_alpha   90.00
_cell.angle_beta   90.00
_cell.angle_gamma   90.00
#
_symmetry.space_group_name_H-M   'P 1'
#
loop_
_entity.id
_entity.type
_entity.pdbx_description
1 polymer ?
#
loop_
_entity_poly.entity_id
_entity_poly.type
_entity_poly.pdbx_seq_one_letter_code
_entity_poly.pdbx_strand_id
1 'polypeptide(L)'
;MKRLVLLALLALVLPLMAHADSSVDFTNSGGWLKGNNNGLSLTDSVLIAVNGLNGGGLITGDNLGSVTFTTGALISGSLQMGGTFAAGGSFTITGNGTNGIPNGVIFSGTFSSPVTWTLVTLPDGTHNYILTGVVSGTFANGFFTNGVTVQLTINTGKGFFNGCTKISSGDTNIVVPEPGTLGLLGTGLVGIAGLVRRRWKGR
;
A
#
# COMPACT_ATOMS: atom_id res chain seq x y z
N MET A 1 31.28 15.70 35.33
CA MET A 1 31.77 15.10 34.09
C MET A 1 31.06 13.77 33.73
N LYS A 2 31.00 12.73 34.61
CA LYS A 2 30.34 11.44 34.30
C LYS A 2 28.85 11.56 33.84
N ARG A 3 28.09 12.51 34.42
CA ARG A 3 26.66 12.74 34.09
C ARG A 3 26.46 13.39 32.73
N LEU A 4 27.36 14.29 32.31
CA LEU A 4 27.34 14.93 30.98
C LEU A 4 27.70 13.94 29.88
N VAL A 5 28.65 13.03 30.15
CA VAL A 5 29.02 11.94 29.23
C VAL A 5 27.85 10.97 29.02
N LEU A 6 27.11 10.63 30.09
CA LEU A 6 25.95 9.75 29.99
C LEU A 6 24.79 10.37 29.18
N LEU A 7 24.55 11.67 29.36
CA LEU A 7 23.55 12.43 28.57
C LEU A 7 23.95 12.55 27.10
N ALA A 8 25.24 12.78 26.82
CA ALA A 8 25.76 12.85 25.48
C ALA A 8 25.71 11.50 24.77
N LEU A 9 26.02 10.40 25.46
CA LEU A 9 25.87 9.02 24.95
C LEU A 9 24.39 8.70 24.67
N LEU A 10 23.47 9.08 25.55
CA LEU A 10 22.04 8.88 25.36
C LEU A 10 21.51 9.67 24.15
N ALA A 11 21.99 10.92 23.98
CA ALA A 11 21.61 11.76 22.84
C ALA A 11 22.18 11.26 21.50
N LEU A 12 23.30 10.54 21.52
CA LEU A 12 23.90 9.94 20.31
C LEU A 12 23.17 8.66 19.85
N VAL A 13 22.53 7.95 20.77
CA VAL A 13 21.78 6.72 20.45
C VAL A 13 20.37 7.01 19.90
N LEU A 14 19.78 8.15 20.25
CA LEU A 14 18.44 8.55 19.82
C LEU A 14 18.25 8.68 18.29
N PRO A 15 19.20 9.25 17.51
CA PRO A 15 19.00 9.37 16.06
C PRO A 15 19.13 8.07 15.28
N LEU A 16 19.74 7.02 15.87
CA LEU A 16 19.93 5.72 15.20
C LEU A 16 18.64 4.89 15.11
N MET A 17 17.59 5.30 15.81
CA MET A 17 16.31 4.59 15.87
C MET A 17 15.20 5.26 15.06
N ALA A 18 15.48 6.36 14.36
CA ALA A 18 14.53 6.97 13.42
C ALA A 18 14.53 6.15 12.12
N HIS A 19 13.85 5.01 12.12
CA HIS A 19 13.52 4.32 10.89
C HIS A 19 12.44 5.13 10.16
N ALA A 20 12.67 5.39 8.88
CA ALA A 20 11.61 5.88 8.00
C ALA A 20 10.45 4.87 8.00
N ASP A 21 9.22 5.37 7.86
CA ASP A 21 8.04 4.52 7.67
C ASP A 21 8.37 3.40 6.68
N SER A 22 8.22 2.15 7.10
CA SER A 22 8.43 1.04 6.20
C SER A 22 7.26 0.95 5.24
N SER A 23 7.52 1.00 3.94
CA SER A 23 6.51 0.73 2.93
C SER A 23 6.70 -0.66 2.34
N VAL A 24 5.59 -1.27 1.94
CA VAL A 24 5.59 -2.49 1.14
C VAL A 24 4.95 -2.16 -0.20
N ASP A 25 5.71 -2.37 -1.27
CA ASP A 25 5.27 -2.14 -2.62
C ASP A 25 5.02 -3.47 -3.35
N PHE A 26 3.90 -3.54 -4.04
CA PHE A 26 3.51 -4.69 -4.86
C PHE A 26 3.23 -4.20 -6.27
N THR A 27 3.99 -4.72 -7.24
CA THR A 27 3.78 -4.43 -8.67
C THR A 27 3.19 -5.64 -9.36
N ASN A 28 2.12 -5.41 -10.10
CA ASN A 28 1.44 -6.44 -10.88
C ASN A 28 1.31 -6.03 -12.35
N SER A 29 1.17 -7.00 -13.22
CA SER A 29 0.98 -6.77 -14.65
C SER A 29 0.03 -7.77 -15.29
N GLY A 30 -0.50 -7.41 -16.46
CA GLY A 30 -1.45 -8.25 -17.15
C GLY A 30 -2.76 -8.41 -16.40
N GLY A 31 -3.52 -9.45 -16.74
CA GLY A 31 -4.87 -9.66 -16.21
C GLY A 31 -5.93 -8.89 -16.97
N TRP A 32 -7.18 -9.09 -16.59
CA TRP A 32 -8.34 -8.52 -17.23
C TRP A 32 -9.08 -7.56 -16.31
N LEU A 33 -9.17 -6.31 -16.74
CA LEU A 33 -10.08 -5.35 -16.14
C LEU A 33 -11.42 -5.42 -16.87
N LYS A 34 -12.46 -5.76 -16.12
CA LYS A 34 -13.85 -5.72 -16.57
C LYS A 34 -14.59 -4.60 -15.84
N GLY A 35 -15.50 -3.93 -16.53
CA GLY A 35 -16.25 -2.84 -15.92
C GLY A 35 -17.63 -2.63 -16.52
N ASN A 36 -18.53 -2.23 -15.65
CA ASN A 36 -19.89 -1.75 -15.99
C ASN A 36 -20.36 -0.76 -14.91
N ASN A 37 -21.61 -0.35 -14.96
CA ASN A 37 -22.15 0.59 -13.97
C ASN A 37 -22.18 0.05 -12.53
N ASN A 38 -22.07 -1.26 -12.34
CA ASN A 38 -22.02 -1.89 -11.01
C ASN A 38 -20.61 -1.92 -10.40
N GLY A 39 -19.58 -1.55 -11.19
CA GLY A 39 -18.20 -1.48 -10.71
C GLY A 39 -17.17 -1.97 -11.71
N LEU A 40 -15.92 -1.90 -11.29
CA LEU A 40 -14.76 -2.48 -11.97
C LEU A 40 -14.33 -3.76 -11.25
N SER A 41 -13.80 -4.72 -11.99
CA SER A 41 -13.19 -5.92 -11.43
C SER A 41 -11.91 -6.28 -12.17
N LEU A 42 -10.82 -6.55 -11.43
CA LEU A 42 -9.55 -7.06 -11.94
C LEU A 42 -9.41 -8.52 -11.58
N THR A 43 -9.11 -9.35 -12.59
CA THR A 43 -8.81 -10.77 -12.44
C THR A 43 -7.55 -11.15 -13.19
N ASP A 44 -6.91 -12.25 -12.79
CA ASP A 44 -5.75 -12.85 -13.48
C ASP A 44 -4.55 -11.90 -13.63
N SER A 45 -4.46 -10.87 -12.79
CA SER A 45 -3.29 -10.00 -12.78
C SER A 45 -2.17 -10.62 -11.94
N VAL A 46 -1.00 -10.73 -12.54
CA VAL A 46 0.15 -11.44 -11.98
C VAL A 46 1.01 -10.49 -11.17
N LEU A 47 1.32 -10.88 -9.95
CA LEU A 47 2.29 -10.20 -9.10
C LEU A 47 3.70 -10.48 -9.63
N ILE A 48 4.46 -9.43 -9.99
CA ILE A 48 5.78 -9.54 -10.64
C ILE A 48 6.92 -8.93 -9.81
N ALA A 49 6.59 -8.04 -8.87
CA ALA A 49 7.58 -7.51 -7.94
C ALA A 49 6.96 -7.23 -6.57
N VAL A 50 7.76 -7.43 -5.54
CA VAL A 50 7.44 -7.11 -4.14
C VAL A 50 8.66 -6.50 -3.50
N ASN A 51 8.51 -5.36 -2.85
CA ASN A 51 9.59 -4.68 -2.14
C ASN A 51 9.16 -4.35 -0.71
N GLY A 52 10.04 -4.55 0.25
CA GLY A 52 9.79 -4.20 1.65
C GLY A 52 8.97 -5.21 2.46
N LEU A 53 8.48 -6.29 1.87
CA LEU A 53 7.68 -7.29 2.60
C LEU A 53 8.51 -7.91 3.74
N ASN A 54 7.98 -7.87 4.98
CA ASN A 54 8.67 -8.30 6.20
C ASN A 54 10.06 -7.64 6.41
N GLY A 55 10.23 -6.41 5.94
CA GLY A 55 11.52 -5.70 6.00
C GLY A 55 12.55 -6.21 4.98
N GLY A 56 12.14 -7.04 4.03
CA GLY A 56 12.99 -7.54 2.94
C GLY A 56 13.23 -6.52 1.85
N GLY A 57 14.19 -6.82 0.97
CA GLY A 57 14.46 -6.02 -0.24
C GLY A 57 13.52 -6.36 -1.40
N LEU A 58 13.88 -5.87 -2.58
CA LEU A 58 13.15 -6.12 -3.82
C LEU A 58 13.25 -7.59 -4.25
N ILE A 59 12.11 -8.20 -4.46
CA ILE A 59 11.95 -9.55 -5.04
C ILE A 59 11.23 -9.38 -6.38
N THR A 60 11.75 -9.97 -7.44
CA THR A 60 11.14 -9.97 -8.78
C THR A 60 10.97 -11.40 -9.29
N GLY A 61 10.00 -11.59 -10.17
CA GLY A 61 9.75 -12.87 -10.83
C GLY A 61 8.59 -12.80 -11.82
N ASP A 62 8.53 -13.76 -12.73
CA ASP A 62 7.49 -13.81 -13.76
C ASP A 62 6.09 -14.11 -13.17
N ASN A 63 6.06 -14.75 -12.00
CA ASN A 63 4.83 -15.05 -11.27
C ASN A 63 5.16 -15.24 -9.79
N LEU A 64 4.92 -14.22 -8.99
CA LEU A 64 5.06 -14.27 -7.53
C LEU A 64 3.70 -14.46 -6.82
N GLY A 65 2.61 -14.42 -7.58
CA GLY A 65 1.26 -14.48 -7.07
C GLY A 65 0.28 -13.71 -7.92
N SER A 66 -0.77 -13.17 -7.32
CA SER A 66 -1.82 -12.44 -8.01
C SER A 66 -2.35 -11.24 -7.24
N VAL A 67 -2.88 -10.27 -7.99
CA VAL A 67 -3.65 -9.14 -7.46
C VAL A 67 -5.03 -9.15 -8.09
N THR A 68 -6.05 -9.11 -7.26
CA THR A 68 -7.46 -9.07 -7.68
C THR A 68 -8.21 -8.00 -6.90
N PHE A 69 -9.20 -7.37 -7.54
CA PHE A 69 -10.10 -6.46 -6.83
C PHE A 69 -11.46 -6.32 -7.50
N THR A 70 -12.41 -5.79 -6.74
CA THR A 70 -13.68 -5.23 -7.21
C THR A 70 -13.89 -3.87 -6.58
N THR A 71 -14.52 -2.93 -7.27
CA THR A 71 -14.96 -1.64 -6.70
C THR A 71 -16.45 -1.64 -6.42
N GLY A 72 -16.96 -0.60 -5.75
CA GLY A 72 -18.39 -0.31 -5.74
C GLY A 72 -18.91 0.18 -7.09
N ALA A 73 -20.18 0.53 -7.17
CA ALA A 73 -20.84 0.98 -8.40
C ALA A 73 -20.31 2.35 -8.89
N LEU A 74 -20.46 2.63 -10.18
CA LEU A 74 -20.21 3.94 -10.78
C LEU A 74 -21.21 4.96 -10.22
N ILE A 75 -20.70 6.01 -9.56
CA ILE A 75 -21.52 7.04 -8.92
C ILE A 75 -21.50 8.38 -9.67
N SER A 76 -20.50 8.59 -10.53
CA SER A 76 -20.44 9.77 -11.40
C SER A 76 -19.56 9.51 -12.61
N GLY A 77 -19.79 10.25 -13.71
CA GLY A 77 -19.03 10.12 -14.94
C GLY A 77 -19.47 8.90 -15.78
N SER A 78 -18.53 8.33 -16.52
CA SER A 78 -18.75 7.16 -17.36
C SER A 78 -17.50 6.29 -17.47
N LEU A 79 -17.67 5.06 -17.92
CA LEU A 79 -16.55 4.16 -18.19
C LEU A 79 -15.62 4.71 -19.29
N GLN A 80 -16.17 5.40 -20.29
CA GLN A 80 -15.45 5.90 -21.46
C GLN A 80 -14.73 7.22 -21.18
N MET A 81 -15.35 8.13 -20.43
CA MET A 81 -14.84 9.50 -20.27
C MET A 81 -14.17 9.72 -18.91
N GLY A 82 -14.11 8.68 -18.10
CA GLY A 82 -13.67 8.81 -16.72
C GLY A 82 -14.84 9.03 -15.77
N GLY A 83 -14.61 8.71 -14.50
CA GLY A 83 -15.67 8.78 -13.49
C GLY A 83 -15.18 8.42 -12.10
N THR A 84 -16.12 8.20 -11.22
CA THR A 84 -15.88 7.82 -9.83
C THR A 84 -16.72 6.62 -9.47
N PHE A 85 -16.12 5.63 -8.88
CA PHE A 85 -16.79 4.45 -8.31
C PHE A 85 -16.94 4.61 -6.81
N ALA A 86 -18.01 4.07 -6.26
CA ALA A 86 -18.23 4.06 -4.82
C ALA A 86 -17.13 3.27 -4.09
N ALA A 87 -16.90 3.60 -2.85
CA ALA A 87 -16.10 2.79 -1.92
C ALA A 87 -16.72 1.39 -1.75
N GLY A 88 -15.95 0.46 -1.21
CA GLY A 88 -16.37 -0.93 -1.00
C GLY A 88 -15.72 -1.89 -2.00
N GLY A 89 -16.39 -3.01 -2.27
CA GLY A 89 -15.83 -4.10 -3.04
C GLY A 89 -14.75 -4.88 -2.27
N SER A 90 -13.80 -5.47 -2.98
CA SER A 90 -12.73 -6.28 -2.39
C SER A 90 -11.40 -5.95 -3.02
N PHE A 91 -10.31 -6.16 -2.29
CA PHE A 91 -8.94 -6.06 -2.77
C PHE A 91 -8.12 -7.18 -2.14
N THR A 92 -7.41 -7.97 -2.94
CA THR A 92 -6.64 -9.11 -2.42
C THR A 92 -5.31 -9.25 -3.17
N ILE A 93 -4.23 -9.42 -2.41
CA ILE A 93 -2.92 -9.81 -2.88
C ILE A 93 -2.63 -11.21 -2.36
N THR A 94 -2.33 -12.12 -3.27
CA THR A 94 -2.02 -13.52 -2.95
C THR A 94 -0.63 -13.87 -3.46
N GLY A 95 0.18 -14.51 -2.64
CA GLY A 95 1.48 -15.05 -3.03
C GLY A 95 1.40 -16.53 -3.40
N ASN A 96 2.36 -17.01 -4.17
CA ASN A 96 2.41 -18.40 -4.66
C ASN A 96 3.45 -19.29 -3.96
N GLY A 97 4.14 -18.77 -2.93
CA GLY A 97 5.15 -19.53 -2.18
C GLY A 97 6.54 -19.60 -2.82
N THR A 98 6.79 -18.84 -3.89
CA THR A 98 8.11 -18.81 -4.57
C THR A 98 8.95 -17.61 -4.17
N ASN A 99 10.27 -17.72 -4.33
CA ASN A 99 11.25 -16.64 -4.12
C ASN A 99 11.16 -15.96 -2.74
N GLY A 100 10.70 -16.68 -1.70
CA GLY A 100 10.51 -16.09 -0.37
C GLY A 100 9.19 -15.36 -0.16
N ILE A 101 8.33 -15.32 -1.17
CA ILE A 101 6.96 -14.81 -1.05
C ILE A 101 6.10 -15.86 -0.33
N PRO A 102 5.30 -15.50 0.69
CA PRO A 102 4.39 -16.42 1.36
C PRO A 102 3.40 -17.07 0.38
N ASN A 103 2.97 -18.29 0.65
CA ASN A 103 1.87 -18.92 -0.07
C ASN A 103 0.53 -18.54 0.55
N GLY A 104 -0.45 -18.15 -0.26
CA GLY A 104 -1.78 -17.74 0.18
C GLY A 104 -1.94 -16.22 0.26
N VAL A 105 -2.99 -15.77 0.94
CA VAL A 105 -3.31 -14.34 1.05
C VAL A 105 -2.21 -13.61 1.82
N ILE A 106 -1.62 -12.58 1.20
CA ILE A 106 -0.65 -11.68 1.84
C ILE A 106 -1.39 -10.50 2.46
N PHE A 107 -2.32 -9.89 1.70
CA PHE A 107 -3.11 -8.76 2.12
C PHE A 107 -4.53 -8.87 1.57
N SER A 108 -5.53 -8.49 2.38
CA SER A 108 -6.92 -8.41 1.96
C SER A 108 -7.60 -7.19 2.57
N GLY A 109 -8.46 -6.53 1.78
CA GLY A 109 -9.14 -5.31 2.21
C GLY A 109 -10.28 -4.90 1.29
N THR A 110 -10.74 -3.68 1.49
CA THR A 110 -11.80 -3.03 0.71
C THR A 110 -11.41 -1.59 0.40
N PHE A 111 -11.89 -1.04 -0.69
CA PHE A 111 -11.72 0.40 -0.95
C PHE A 111 -12.46 1.21 0.11
N SER A 112 -11.70 1.99 0.88
CA SER A 112 -12.20 2.79 2.01
C SER A 112 -12.71 4.17 1.60
N SER A 113 -12.40 4.59 0.37
CA SER A 113 -12.86 5.84 -0.23
C SER A 113 -13.30 5.60 -1.68
N PRO A 114 -14.03 6.54 -2.30
CA PRO A 114 -14.36 6.46 -3.72
C PRO A 114 -13.11 6.29 -4.58
N VAL A 115 -13.22 5.46 -5.63
CA VAL A 115 -12.16 5.15 -6.57
C VAL A 115 -12.30 6.05 -7.78
N THR A 116 -11.23 6.75 -8.16
CA THR A 116 -11.20 7.59 -9.35
C THR A 116 -10.77 6.79 -10.58
N TRP A 117 -11.42 7.10 -11.71
CA TRP A 117 -11.19 6.53 -13.01
C TRP A 117 -10.96 7.67 -13.98
N THR A 118 -9.72 7.92 -14.37
CA THR A 118 -9.33 9.12 -15.12
C THR A 118 -8.92 8.74 -16.55
N LEU A 119 -9.53 9.35 -17.54
CA LEU A 119 -9.09 9.28 -18.93
C LEU A 119 -7.99 10.32 -19.17
N VAL A 120 -6.89 9.88 -19.77
CA VAL A 120 -5.81 10.73 -20.27
C VAL A 120 -5.66 10.48 -21.77
N THR A 121 -5.94 11.49 -22.58
CA THR A 121 -5.73 11.42 -24.03
C THR A 121 -4.37 12.00 -24.38
N LEU A 122 -3.53 11.20 -25.01
CA LEU A 122 -2.20 11.60 -25.46
C LEU A 122 -2.28 12.40 -26.78
N PRO A 123 -1.22 13.16 -27.14
CA PRO A 123 -1.21 13.96 -28.36
C PRO A 123 -1.38 13.17 -29.67
N ASP A 124 -1.02 11.88 -29.66
CA ASP A 124 -1.20 10.96 -30.80
C ASP A 124 -2.62 10.37 -30.90
N GLY A 125 -3.53 10.76 -30.00
CA GLY A 125 -4.89 10.25 -29.88
C GLY A 125 -5.02 8.93 -29.14
N THR A 126 -3.95 8.44 -28.51
CA THR A 126 -4.01 7.25 -27.65
C THR A 126 -4.68 7.58 -26.31
N HIS A 127 -5.51 6.68 -25.83
CA HIS A 127 -6.21 6.81 -24.54
C HIS A 127 -5.56 5.91 -23.48
N ASN A 128 -5.17 6.54 -22.38
CA ASN A 128 -4.78 5.87 -21.17
C ASN A 128 -5.84 6.10 -20.08
N TYR A 129 -6.10 5.08 -19.31
CA TYR A 129 -6.94 5.20 -18.11
C TYR A 129 -6.11 4.92 -16.88
N ILE A 130 -6.34 5.73 -15.86
CA ILE A 130 -5.70 5.59 -14.55
C ILE A 130 -6.80 5.37 -13.53
N LEU A 131 -6.74 4.24 -12.85
CA LEU A 131 -7.52 3.98 -11.64
C LEU A 131 -6.68 4.35 -10.44
N THR A 132 -7.23 5.12 -9.51
CA THR A 132 -6.59 5.40 -8.23
C THR A 132 -7.59 5.19 -7.10
N GLY A 133 -7.20 4.43 -6.09
CA GLY A 133 -8.04 4.13 -4.94
C GLY A 133 -7.24 4.01 -3.66
N VAL A 134 -7.94 4.10 -2.54
CA VAL A 134 -7.38 3.88 -1.20
C VAL A 134 -8.08 2.68 -0.59
N VAL A 135 -7.30 1.72 -0.12
CA VAL A 135 -7.77 0.48 0.49
C VAL A 135 -7.44 0.47 1.99
N SER A 136 -8.35 -0.04 2.79
CA SER A 136 -8.11 -0.43 4.17
C SER A 136 -8.23 -1.94 4.29
N GLY A 137 -7.30 -2.57 5.01
CA GLY A 137 -7.28 -4.03 5.06
C GLY A 137 -6.28 -4.60 6.05
N THR A 138 -6.12 -5.90 5.99
CA THR A 138 -5.33 -6.67 6.95
C THR A 138 -4.33 -7.57 6.22
N PHE A 139 -3.10 -7.57 6.69
CA PHE A 139 -2.09 -8.54 6.29
C PHE A 139 -2.38 -9.92 6.91
N ALA A 140 -1.81 -10.97 6.31
CA ALA A 140 -1.94 -12.34 6.82
C ALA A 140 -1.48 -12.53 8.28
N ASN A 141 -0.58 -11.70 8.76
CA ASN A 141 -0.11 -11.69 10.16
C ASN A 141 -1.08 -10.99 11.13
N GLY A 142 -2.25 -10.53 10.66
CA GLY A 142 -3.26 -9.83 11.46
C GLY A 142 -3.05 -8.33 11.60
N PHE A 143 -1.98 -7.77 11.01
CA PHE A 143 -1.73 -6.33 11.05
C PHE A 143 -2.72 -5.59 10.15
N PHE A 144 -3.52 -4.69 10.74
CA PHE A 144 -4.47 -3.85 10.02
C PHE A 144 -3.82 -2.52 9.62
N THR A 145 -4.08 -2.07 8.40
CA THR A 145 -3.62 -0.77 7.90
C THR A 145 -4.70 -0.04 7.11
N ASN A 146 -4.63 1.28 7.16
CA ASN A 146 -5.45 2.20 6.37
C ASN A 146 -4.55 2.96 5.39
N GLY A 147 -5.15 3.46 4.31
CA GLY A 147 -4.43 4.34 3.40
C GLY A 147 -3.51 3.61 2.41
N VAL A 148 -3.74 2.31 2.17
CA VAL A 148 -3.07 1.58 1.08
C VAL A 148 -3.44 2.20 -0.25
N THR A 149 -2.46 2.76 -0.95
CA THR A 149 -2.67 3.38 -2.26
C THR A 149 -2.60 2.31 -3.35
N VAL A 150 -3.63 2.26 -4.18
CA VAL A 150 -3.70 1.38 -5.36
C VAL A 150 -3.77 2.26 -6.59
N GLN A 151 -2.87 2.03 -7.54
CA GLN A 151 -2.88 2.66 -8.85
C GLN A 151 -2.82 1.60 -9.95
N LEU A 152 -3.62 1.80 -10.99
CA LEU A 152 -3.66 0.92 -12.16
C LEU A 152 -3.58 1.76 -13.42
N THR A 153 -2.78 1.34 -14.39
CA THR A 153 -2.66 2.00 -15.68
C THR A 153 -3.07 1.05 -16.80
N ILE A 154 -3.91 1.55 -17.70
CA ILE A 154 -4.46 0.81 -18.83
C ILE A 154 -4.29 1.64 -20.09
N ASN A 155 -3.80 1.01 -21.14
CA ASN A 155 -3.74 1.60 -22.48
C ASN A 155 -4.79 0.90 -23.37
N THR A 156 -5.68 1.67 -23.96
CA THR A 156 -6.73 1.18 -24.86
C THR A 156 -6.48 1.52 -26.35
N GLY A 157 -5.28 2.04 -26.66
CA GLY A 157 -4.98 2.54 -27.99
C GLY A 157 -5.83 3.76 -28.33
N LYS A 158 -6.32 3.86 -29.55
CA LYS A 158 -7.20 4.95 -29.99
C LYS A 158 -8.69 4.75 -29.65
N GLY A 159 -9.04 3.59 -29.09
CA GLY A 159 -10.41 3.29 -28.65
C GLY A 159 -10.65 3.67 -27.19
N PHE A 160 -11.91 3.97 -26.86
CA PHE A 160 -12.31 4.13 -25.46
C PHE A 160 -12.47 2.78 -24.76
N PHE A 161 -12.38 2.79 -23.42
CA PHE A 161 -12.68 1.61 -22.63
C PHE A 161 -14.13 1.16 -22.82
N ASN A 162 -14.32 -0.04 -23.31
CA ASN A 162 -15.62 -0.62 -23.67
C ASN A 162 -16.11 -1.70 -22.71
N GLY A 163 -15.60 -1.69 -21.49
CA GLY A 163 -16.00 -2.63 -20.42
C GLY A 163 -15.11 -3.84 -20.25
N CYS A 164 -14.09 -4.07 -21.09
CA CYS A 164 -13.12 -5.14 -20.90
C CYS A 164 -11.79 -4.84 -21.60
N THR A 165 -10.67 -4.90 -20.87
CA THR A 165 -9.33 -4.78 -21.45
C THR A 165 -8.28 -5.43 -20.56
N LYS A 166 -7.10 -5.71 -21.12
CA LYS A 166 -5.94 -6.08 -20.31
C LYS A 166 -5.32 -4.85 -19.66
N ILE A 167 -4.82 -4.98 -18.44
CA ILE A 167 -4.06 -3.90 -17.81
C ILE A 167 -2.61 -3.91 -18.29
N SER A 168 -1.98 -2.75 -18.31
CA SER A 168 -0.55 -2.59 -18.58
C SER A 168 0.27 -2.86 -17.33
N SER A 169 -0.06 -2.19 -16.25
CA SER A 169 0.58 -2.34 -14.94
C SER A 169 -0.36 -1.91 -13.82
N GLY A 170 -0.09 -2.41 -12.63
CA GLY A 170 -0.70 -1.97 -11.39
C GLY A 170 0.36 -1.87 -10.30
N ASP A 171 0.16 -0.93 -9.40
CA ASP A 171 1.04 -0.68 -8.28
C ASP A 171 0.23 -0.50 -7.00
N THR A 172 0.68 -1.13 -5.93
CA THR A 172 0.04 -1.06 -4.61
C THR A 172 1.08 -0.73 -3.58
N ASN A 173 0.98 0.45 -3.00
CA ASN A 173 1.87 0.89 -1.92
C ASN A 173 1.14 0.82 -0.59
N ILE A 174 1.72 0.11 0.35
CA ILE A 174 1.22 -0.05 1.72
C ILE A 174 2.21 0.59 2.67
N VAL A 175 1.85 1.74 3.23
CA VAL A 175 2.62 2.34 4.33
C VAL A 175 2.29 1.55 5.61
N VAL A 176 3.30 0.92 6.19
CA VAL A 176 3.20 0.23 7.47
C VAL A 176 3.60 1.23 8.55
N PRO A 177 2.67 1.74 9.38
CA PRO A 177 3.03 2.59 10.49
C PRO A 177 4.02 1.85 11.41
N GLU A 178 5.05 2.53 11.87
CA GLU A 178 6.02 1.92 12.79
C GLU A 178 5.28 1.33 13.99
N PRO A 179 5.55 0.07 14.37
CA PRO A 179 5.04 -0.48 15.61
C PRO A 179 5.43 0.50 16.71
N GLY A 180 4.57 0.70 17.71
CA GLY A 180 4.68 1.74 18.75
C GLY A 180 6.01 1.88 19.51
N THR A 181 7.14 1.57 18.85
CA THR A 181 8.52 1.78 19.29
C THR A 181 8.78 3.24 19.64
N LEU A 182 8.20 4.19 18.88
CA LEU A 182 8.24 5.61 19.23
C LEU A 182 7.44 5.90 20.51
N GLY A 183 6.29 5.26 20.68
CA GLY A 183 5.51 5.33 21.92
C GLY A 183 6.23 4.68 23.12
N LEU A 184 6.87 3.53 22.90
CA LEU A 184 7.65 2.83 23.91
C LEU A 184 8.92 3.62 24.28
N LEU A 185 9.61 4.20 23.30
CA LEU A 185 10.76 5.07 23.52
C LEU A 185 10.35 6.34 24.27
N GLY A 186 9.24 6.98 23.89
CA GLY A 186 8.69 8.15 24.57
C GLY A 186 8.32 7.84 26.02
N THR A 187 7.62 6.75 26.29
CA THR A 187 7.27 6.31 27.65
C THR A 187 8.49 5.87 28.44
N GLY A 188 9.47 5.22 27.81
CA GLY A 188 10.75 4.87 28.42
C GLY A 188 11.54 6.09 28.88
N LEU A 189 11.63 7.13 28.03
CA LEU A 189 12.29 8.41 28.37
C LEU A 189 11.60 9.15 29.51
N VAL A 190 10.26 9.20 29.49
CA VAL A 190 9.48 9.79 30.59
C VAL A 190 9.70 9.02 31.90
N GLY A 191 9.77 7.69 31.84
CA GLY A 191 10.09 6.84 32.99
C GLY A 191 11.47 7.13 33.57
N ILE A 192 12.50 7.22 32.73
CA ILE A 192 13.87 7.55 33.14
C ILE A 192 13.95 8.96 33.74
N ALA A 193 13.32 9.96 33.08
CA ALA A 193 13.27 11.33 33.59
C ALA A 193 12.58 11.39 34.97
N GLY A 194 11.52 10.62 35.19
CA GLY A 194 10.83 10.51 36.48
C GLY A 194 11.75 9.94 37.60
N LEU A 195 12.50 8.88 37.28
CA LEU A 195 13.46 8.27 38.22
C LEU A 195 14.60 9.23 38.58
N VAL A 196 15.14 9.97 37.60
CA VAL A 196 16.20 10.97 37.83
C VAL A 196 15.68 12.12 38.72
N ARG A 197 14.46 12.63 38.46
CA ARG A 197 13.84 13.67 39.29
C ARG A 197 13.60 13.24 40.73
N ARG A 198 13.20 11.98 40.96
CA ARG A 198 12.97 11.43 42.31
C ARG A 198 14.26 11.35 43.11
N ARG A 199 15.38 11.01 42.47
CA ARG A 199 16.70 10.99 43.15
C ARG A 199 17.24 12.37 43.51
N TRP A 200 16.79 13.42 42.80
CA TRP A 200 17.22 14.80 43.08
C TRP A 200 16.43 15.46 44.23
N LYS A 201 15.17 15.04 44.45
CA LYS A 201 14.35 15.55 45.56
C LYS A 201 14.60 14.85 46.91
N GLY A 202 15.32 13.76 46.91
CA GLY A 202 15.63 12.98 48.11
C GLY A 202 17.04 13.24 48.70
N ARG A 203 17.68 14.33 48.24
CA ARG A 203 18.91 14.90 48.84
C ARG A 203 18.61 16.33 49.22
#